data_ee3da7717e5fe620b74e699f5d5a97d8
#
_entry.id   ee3da7717e5fe620b74e699f5d5a97d8
#
_cell.length_a   1.000
_cell.length_b   1.000
_cell.length_c   1.000
_cell.angle_alpha   90.00
_cell.angle_beta   90.00
_cell.angle_gamma   90.00
#
_symmetry.space_group_name_H-M   'P 1'
#
loop_
_entity.id
_entity.type
_entity.pdbx_description
1 polymer ?
#
loop_
_entity_poly.entity_id
_entity_poly.type
_entity_poly.pdbx_seq_one_letter_code
_entity_poly.pdbx_strand_id
1 'polypeptide(L)'
;SIISKDISLSVEDGFADEAKLLIQNLKEMGYNVTDKGQTVIALCHFPQNMQAKNDEHYRLDVKDNYITISGGTPHAIFNGTQTLVSLLKKQTIPAKLENIAINDYPDLLYRGMMLDIARNFTKKADLFKLINQLAAYKINVLHFHFSDDEAWRLEIPGLEELTAIGSRRGFTEDESQCLYPVYYGGWNPNDTTATANGYYTREDFIEVLQYAAKRHI
;
A
#
# COMPACT_ATOMS: atom_id res chain seq x y z
N SER A 1 18.44 -21.42 6.21
CA SER A 1 17.96 -21.34 4.80
C SER A 1 18.75 -20.31 4.02
N ILE A 2 19.14 -20.65 2.81
CA ILE A 2 19.73 -19.69 1.83
C ILE A 2 18.65 -19.44 0.76
N ILE A 3 18.23 -18.19 0.68
CA ILE A 3 17.26 -17.77 -0.32
C ILE A 3 18.04 -17.36 -1.58
N SER A 4 17.96 -18.18 -2.60
CA SER A 4 18.65 -17.98 -3.88
C SER A 4 18.17 -16.69 -4.57
N LYS A 5 19.03 -16.17 -5.46
CA LYS A 5 18.62 -15.08 -6.36
C LYS A 5 17.49 -15.50 -7.30
N ASP A 6 17.47 -16.77 -7.71
CA ASP A 6 16.45 -17.33 -8.60
C ASP A 6 15.35 -18.00 -7.79
N ILE A 7 14.15 -17.44 -7.87
CA ILE A 7 12.96 -17.84 -7.11
C ILE A 7 11.88 -18.33 -8.07
N SER A 8 11.20 -19.43 -7.71
CA SER A 8 9.95 -19.83 -8.36
C SER A 8 8.76 -19.66 -7.42
N LEU A 9 7.59 -19.41 -7.98
CA LEU A 9 6.35 -19.30 -7.23
C LEU A 9 5.42 -20.47 -7.55
N SER A 10 4.80 -21.02 -6.50
CA SER A 10 3.66 -21.92 -6.58
C SER A 10 2.47 -21.19 -5.95
N VAL A 11 1.38 -21.01 -6.68
CA VAL A 11 0.26 -20.18 -6.26
C VAL A 11 -1.03 -20.97 -6.40
N GLU A 12 -1.74 -21.17 -5.30
CA GLU A 12 -3.08 -21.76 -5.32
C GLU A 12 -4.12 -20.76 -5.83
N ASP A 13 -5.26 -21.29 -6.26
CA ASP A 13 -6.37 -20.48 -6.77
C ASP A 13 -6.82 -19.44 -5.75
N GLY A 14 -7.13 -18.23 -6.24
CA GLY A 14 -7.58 -17.11 -5.43
C GLY A 14 -6.48 -16.13 -4.98
N PHE A 15 -5.18 -16.43 -5.19
CA PHE A 15 -4.05 -15.61 -4.71
C PHE A 15 -3.20 -14.99 -5.83
N ALA A 16 -3.75 -14.94 -7.04
CA ALA A 16 -3.01 -14.47 -8.21
C ALA A 16 -2.59 -13.00 -8.13
N ASP A 17 -3.39 -12.14 -7.51
CA ASP A 17 -3.07 -10.70 -7.41
C ASP A 17 -2.02 -10.43 -6.33
N GLU A 18 -2.05 -11.13 -5.21
CA GLU A 18 -1.02 -11.11 -4.17
C GLU A 18 0.31 -11.63 -4.71
N ALA A 19 0.26 -12.67 -5.52
CA ALA A 19 1.45 -13.21 -6.21
C ALA A 19 2.08 -12.17 -7.16
N LYS A 20 1.27 -11.44 -7.95
CA LYS A 20 1.77 -10.36 -8.82
C LYS A 20 2.49 -9.27 -8.03
N LEU A 21 1.91 -8.83 -6.91
CA LEU A 21 2.53 -7.83 -6.04
C LEU A 21 3.82 -8.34 -5.39
N LEU A 22 3.84 -9.59 -4.94
CA LEU A 22 5.05 -10.22 -4.43
C LEU A 22 6.15 -10.30 -5.49
N ILE A 23 5.81 -10.73 -6.72
CA ILE A 23 6.75 -10.78 -7.85
C ILE A 23 7.35 -9.40 -8.13
N GLN A 24 6.54 -8.34 -8.12
CA GLN A 24 7.01 -6.97 -8.30
C GLN A 24 8.01 -6.60 -7.21
N ASN A 25 7.68 -6.81 -5.94
CA ASN A 25 8.55 -6.52 -4.81
C ASN A 25 9.87 -7.31 -4.88
N LEU A 26 9.83 -8.58 -5.23
CA LEU A 26 11.03 -9.42 -5.38
C LEU A 26 11.94 -8.90 -6.50
N LYS A 27 11.38 -8.51 -7.65
CA LYS A 27 12.14 -7.93 -8.77
C LYS A 27 12.77 -6.59 -8.40
N GLU A 28 12.05 -5.72 -7.70
CA GLU A 28 12.55 -4.44 -7.21
C GLU A 28 13.72 -4.62 -6.20
N MET A 29 13.72 -5.70 -5.44
CA MET A 29 14.81 -6.08 -4.56
C MET A 29 15.99 -6.74 -5.29
N GLY A 30 15.86 -7.09 -6.58
CA GLY A 30 16.91 -7.69 -7.40
C GLY A 30 16.89 -9.22 -7.50
N TYR A 31 15.81 -9.88 -7.08
CA TYR A 31 15.59 -11.31 -7.30
C TYR A 31 15.08 -11.58 -8.72
N ASN A 32 15.42 -12.74 -9.26
CA ASN A 32 14.87 -13.23 -10.51
C ASN A 32 13.69 -14.17 -10.21
N VAL A 33 12.52 -13.89 -10.79
CA VAL A 33 11.38 -14.79 -10.68
C VAL A 33 11.27 -15.61 -11.97
N THR A 34 11.41 -16.94 -11.84
CA THR A 34 11.50 -17.90 -12.96
C THR A 34 10.71 -19.16 -12.65
N ASP A 35 10.43 -19.99 -13.66
CA ASP A 35 9.72 -21.25 -13.47
C ASP A 35 10.59 -22.35 -12.80
N LYS A 36 11.91 -22.15 -12.73
CA LYS A 36 12.88 -23.13 -12.22
C LYS A 36 13.83 -22.51 -11.20
N GLY A 37 13.28 -21.68 -10.32
CA GLY A 37 14.05 -21.07 -9.22
C GLY A 37 14.53 -22.13 -8.22
N GLN A 38 15.73 -21.91 -7.63
CA GLN A 38 16.26 -22.78 -6.59
C GLN A 38 15.54 -22.60 -5.25
N THR A 39 14.96 -21.43 -5.01
CA THR A 39 14.07 -21.19 -3.87
C THR A 39 12.63 -21.19 -4.36
N VAL A 40 11.76 -21.90 -3.67
CA VAL A 40 10.33 -21.96 -3.97
C VAL A 40 9.56 -21.14 -2.93
N ILE A 41 8.70 -20.24 -3.39
CA ILE A 41 7.71 -19.55 -2.54
C ILE A 41 6.34 -20.08 -2.90
N ALA A 42 5.65 -20.69 -1.94
CA ALA A 42 4.29 -21.19 -2.10
C ALA A 42 3.29 -20.26 -1.40
N LEU A 43 2.26 -19.83 -2.12
CA LEU A 43 1.08 -19.16 -1.60
C LEU A 43 -0.08 -20.17 -1.61
N CYS A 44 -0.58 -20.57 -0.45
CA CYS A 44 -1.56 -21.64 -0.33
C CYS A 44 -2.62 -21.36 0.75
N HIS A 45 -3.72 -22.10 0.66
CA HIS A 45 -4.72 -22.09 1.72
C HIS A 45 -4.22 -22.77 2.99
N PHE A 46 -4.80 -22.42 4.12
CA PHE A 46 -4.56 -23.16 5.36
C PHE A 46 -4.90 -24.64 5.19
N PRO A 47 -4.15 -25.53 5.86
CA PRO A 47 -4.56 -26.93 5.99
C PRO A 47 -5.97 -27.02 6.57
N GLN A 48 -6.75 -28.02 6.14
CA GLN A 48 -8.16 -28.19 6.55
C GLN A 48 -8.39 -28.25 8.06
N ASN A 49 -7.40 -28.67 8.83
CA ASN A 49 -7.45 -28.78 10.28
C ASN A 49 -7.00 -27.50 11.00
N MET A 50 -6.64 -26.45 10.27
CA MET A 50 -6.24 -25.17 10.86
C MET A 50 -7.41 -24.19 10.89
N GLN A 51 -7.76 -23.71 12.07
CA GLN A 51 -8.78 -22.70 12.26
C GLN A 51 -8.15 -21.30 12.24
N ALA A 52 -8.60 -20.45 11.31
CA ALA A 52 -8.20 -19.05 11.26
C ALA A 52 -8.73 -18.28 12.48
N LYS A 53 -7.94 -17.33 12.99
CA LYS A 53 -8.34 -16.43 14.08
C LYS A 53 -9.21 -15.28 13.57
N ASN A 54 -8.90 -14.80 12.38
CA ASN A 54 -9.66 -13.77 11.64
C ASN A 54 -9.27 -13.85 10.15
N ASP A 55 -9.83 -12.99 9.32
CA ASP A 55 -9.61 -12.96 7.87
C ASP A 55 -8.19 -12.54 7.46
N GLU A 56 -7.40 -11.99 8.38
CA GLU A 56 -6.03 -11.56 8.13
C GLU A 56 -4.97 -12.52 8.72
N HIS A 57 -5.42 -13.63 9.33
CA HIS A 57 -4.53 -14.62 9.94
C HIS A 57 -3.74 -15.35 8.85
N TYR A 58 -2.42 -15.33 8.96
CA TYR A 58 -1.51 -16.06 8.07
C TYR A 58 -0.46 -16.84 8.86
N ARG A 59 0.12 -17.83 8.19
CA ARG A 59 1.32 -18.52 8.63
C ARG A 59 2.40 -18.38 7.57
N LEU A 60 3.63 -18.09 7.98
CA LEU A 60 4.82 -18.06 7.14
C LEU A 60 5.86 -19.02 7.69
N ASP A 61 6.22 -20.03 6.93
CA ASP A 61 7.26 -20.99 7.26
C ASP A 61 8.43 -20.85 6.28
N VAL A 62 9.65 -20.74 6.80
CA VAL A 62 10.89 -20.80 6.04
C VAL A 62 11.66 -22.03 6.48
N LYS A 63 11.86 -22.97 5.57
CA LYS A 63 12.61 -24.19 5.82
C LYS A 63 13.45 -24.55 4.59
N ASP A 64 14.75 -24.62 4.81
CA ASP A 64 15.72 -24.87 3.73
C ASP A 64 15.56 -23.83 2.60
N ASN A 65 15.31 -24.23 1.38
CA ASN A 65 15.04 -23.36 0.24
C ASN A 65 13.55 -23.23 -0.09
N TYR A 66 12.67 -23.56 0.87
CA TYR A 66 11.22 -23.51 0.73
C TYR A 66 10.63 -22.45 1.66
N ILE A 67 9.76 -21.60 1.12
CA ILE A 67 9.01 -20.59 1.87
C ILE A 67 7.53 -20.86 1.59
N THR A 68 6.75 -21.08 2.64
CA THR A 68 5.31 -21.26 2.52
C THR A 68 4.59 -20.13 3.23
N ILE A 69 3.69 -19.47 2.52
CA ILE A 69 2.75 -18.50 3.10
C ILE A 69 1.36 -19.09 2.95
N SER A 70 0.72 -19.36 4.07
CA SER A 70 -0.64 -19.90 4.07
C SER A 70 -1.62 -18.99 4.81
N GLY A 71 -2.86 -18.96 4.32
CA GLY A 71 -3.92 -18.11 4.86
C GLY A 71 -5.30 -18.55 4.38
N GLY A 72 -6.35 -18.02 5.00
CA GLY A 72 -7.74 -18.30 4.63
C GLY A 72 -8.28 -17.34 3.55
N THR A 73 -7.62 -16.21 3.34
CA THR A 73 -8.09 -15.13 2.47
C THR A 73 -6.94 -14.48 1.69
N PRO A 74 -7.21 -13.78 0.59
CA PRO A 74 -6.20 -12.96 -0.10
C PRO A 74 -5.53 -11.93 0.83
N HIS A 75 -6.28 -11.31 1.76
CA HIS A 75 -5.72 -10.35 2.72
C HIS A 75 -4.70 -11.02 3.66
N ALA A 76 -4.98 -12.23 4.14
CA ALA A 76 -4.04 -12.99 4.96
C ALA A 76 -2.73 -13.29 4.19
N ILE A 77 -2.85 -13.76 2.95
CA ILE A 77 -1.69 -14.01 2.07
C ILE A 77 -0.91 -12.72 1.82
N PHE A 78 -1.60 -11.61 1.53
CA PHE A 78 -0.96 -10.30 1.37
C PHE A 78 -0.13 -9.94 2.60
N ASN A 79 -0.69 -10.01 3.81
CA ASN A 79 0.01 -9.72 5.06
C ASN A 79 1.24 -10.63 5.25
N GLY A 80 1.13 -11.90 4.92
CA GLY A 80 2.25 -12.84 4.92
C GLY A 80 3.35 -12.44 3.92
N THR A 81 2.97 -11.99 2.72
CA THR A 81 3.95 -11.50 1.72
C THR A 81 4.67 -10.24 2.21
N GLN A 82 3.98 -9.30 2.89
CA GLN A 82 4.61 -8.10 3.46
C GLN A 82 5.63 -8.47 4.54
N THR A 83 5.33 -9.48 5.35
CA THR A 83 6.29 -10.00 6.33
C THR A 83 7.52 -10.60 5.66
N LEU A 84 7.35 -11.44 4.63
CA LEU A 84 8.47 -11.98 3.86
C LEU A 84 9.31 -10.88 3.23
N VAL A 85 8.68 -9.90 2.56
CA VAL A 85 9.37 -8.75 1.97
C VAL A 85 10.19 -7.99 3.01
N SER A 86 9.64 -7.76 4.20
CA SER A 86 10.34 -7.09 5.30
C SER A 86 11.57 -7.87 5.79
N LEU A 87 11.50 -9.20 5.85
CA LEU A 87 12.62 -10.06 6.19
C LEU A 87 13.73 -10.01 5.14
N LEU A 88 13.35 -10.04 3.86
CA LEU A 88 14.30 -10.05 2.74
C LEU A 88 14.96 -8.68 2.51
N LYS A 89 14.25 -7.57 2.69
CA LYS A 89 14.81 -6.20 2.52
C LYS A 89 16.04 -5.91 3.37
N LYS A 90 16.21 -6.60 4.48
CA LYS A 90 17.36 -6.43 5.40
C LYS A 90 18.56 -7.30 5.03
N GLN A 91 18.48 -8.07 3.95
CA GLN A 91 19.50 -9.05 3.56
C GLN A 91 20.20 -8.66 2.27
N THR A 92 21.41 -9.16 2.09
CA THR A 92 22.11 -9.19 0.78
C THR A 92 21.62 -10.38 -0.03
N ILE A 93 21.75 -10.34 -1.36
CA ILE A 93 21.39 -11.47 -2.23
C ILE A 93 22.66 -12.27 -2.56
N PRO A 94 22.63 -13.61 -2.33
CA PRO A 94 21.55 -14.44 -1.78
C PRO A 94 21.30 -14.15 -0.30
N ALA A 95 20.01 -14.15 0.10
CA ALA A 95 19.65 -13.86 1.48
C ALA A 95 19.87 -15.07 2.39
N LYS A 96 20.30 -14.81 3.63
CA LYS A 96 20.41 -15.86 4.65
C LYS A 96 19.35 -15.63 5.71
N LEU A 97 18.35 -16.50 5.74
CA LEU A 97 17.32 -16.53 6.76
C LEU A 97 17.48 -17.80 7.62
N GLU A 98 17.22 -17.68 8.89
CA GLU A 98 17.09 -18.87 9.74
C GLU A 98 15.82 -19.65 9.35
N ASN A 99 15.71 -20.89 9.79
CA ASN A 99 14.44 -21.63 9.68
C ASN A 99 13.49 -20.99 10.69
N ILE A 100 12.40 -20.41 10.19
CA ILE A 100 11.42 -19.65 10.98
C ILE A 100 10.03 -20.21 10.72
N ALA A 101 9.19 -20.18 11.77
CA ALA A 101 7.76 -20.35 11.67
C ALA A 101 7.09 -19.15 12.34
N ILE A 102 6.36 -18.37 11.56
CA ILE A 102 5.57 -17.22 12.01
C ILE A 102 4.11 -17.59 11.90
N ASN A 103 3.35 -17.37 12.96
CA ASN A 103 1.90 -17.50 12.98
C ASN A 103 1.35 -16.20 13.53
N ASP A 104 0.73 -15.39 12.69
CA ASP A 104 0.44 -13.99 13.00
C ASP A 104 -0.94 -13.56 12.50
N TYR A 105 -1.58 -12.73 13.29
CA TYR A 105 -2.87 -12.08 12.98
C TYR A 105 -2.96 -10.77 13.76
N PRO A 106 -3.71 -9.77 13.25
CA PRO A 106 -3.84 -8.50 13.96
C PRO A 106 -4.75 -8.63 15.19
N ASP A 107 -4.34 -8.01 16.30
CA ASP A 107 -5.19 -7.85 17.49
C ASP A 107 -6.27 -6.77 17.27
N LEU A 108 -5.99 -5.77 16.42
CA LEU A 108 -6.91 -4.70 16.07
C LEU A 108 -7.38 -4.85 14.62
N LEU A 109 -8.68 -4.98 14.43
CA LEU A 109 -9.28 -5.09 13.11
C LEU A 109 -9.23 -3.77 12.33
N TYR A 110 -9.27 -2.64 13.01
CA TYR A 110 -9.12 -1.30 12.42
C TYR A 110 -7.71 -0.76 12.71
N ARG A 111 -6.93 -0.58 11.66
CA ARG A 111 -5.58 0.02 11.69
C ARG A 111 -5.53 1.12 10.66
N GLY A 112 -5.98 2.31 11.08
CA GLY A 112 -6.19 3.45 10.18
C GLY A 112 -5.12 4.53 10.31
N MET A 113 -4.91 5.23 9.19
CA MET A 113 -4.20 6.50 9.14
C MET A 113 -5.07 7.54 8.45
N MET A 114 -5.11 8.75 8.98
CA MET A 114 -5.76 9.89 8.33
C MET A 114 -4.71 10.70 7.57
N LEU A 115 -5.04 11.09 6.33
CA LEU A 115 -4.27 12.02 5.52
C LEU A 115 -5.14 13.22 5.18
N ASP A 116 -4.75 14.39 5.64
CA ASP A 116 -5.38 15.66 5.30
C ASP A 116 -4.72 16.24 4.04
N ILE A 117 -5.46 16.26 2.95
CA ILE A 117 -5.06 16.89 1.70
C ILE A 117 -5.84 18.17 1.40
N ALA A 118 -6.83 18.52 2.22
CA ALA A 118 -7.57 19.75 2.09
C ALA A 118 -6.64 20.94 2.36
N ARG A 119 -5.85 20.87 3.43
CA ARG A 119 -4.89 21.92 3.80
C ARG A 119 -3.69 21.96 2.89
N ASN A 120 -3.14 20.80 2.53
CA ASN A 120 -2.00 20.71 1.61
C ASN A 120 -2.20 19.53 0.65
N PHE A 121 -2.33 19.82 -0.64
CA PHE A 121 -2.57 18.81 -1.66
C PHE A 121 -1.39 17.84 -1.80
N THR A 122 -1.69 16.56 -1.80
CA THR A 122 -0.72 15.49 -2.06
C THR A 122 -0.91 14.97 -3.49
N LYS A 123 0.14 15.00 -4.30
CA LYS A 123 0.09 14.49 -5.67
C LYS A 123 -0.15 12.97 -5.69
N LYS A 124 -0.87 12.47 -6.69
CA LYS A 124 -1.19 11.04 -6.85
C LYS A 124 0.04 10.13 -6.74
N ALA A 125 1.17 10.53 -7.34
CA ALA A 125 2.40 9.74 -7.27
C ALA A 125 2.95 9.59 -5.83
N ASP A 126 2.81 10.63 -4.99
CA ASP A 126 3.24 10.58 -3.60
C ASP A 126 2.23 9.83 -2.73
N LEU A 127 0.94 9.94 -3.05
CA LEU A 127 -0.11 9.14 -2.42
C LEU A 127 0.11 7.64 -2.66
N PHE A 128 0.51 7.22 -3.86
CA PHE A 128 0.86 5.81 -4.13
C PHE A 128 2.06 5.33 -3.31
N LYS A 129 3.07 6.19 -3.10
CA LYS A 129 4.18 5.86 -2.20
C LYS A 129 3.70 5.68 -0.76
N LEU A 130 2.82 6.56 -0.29
CA LEU A 130 2.21 6.45 1.04
C LEU A 130 1.41 5.16 1.18
N ILE A 131 0.53 4.84 0.23
CA ILE A 131 -0.25 3.60 0.23
C ILE A 131 0.67 2.37 0.27
N ASN A 132 1.80 2.36 -0.45
CA ASN A 132 2.77 1.28 -0.36
C ASN A 132 3.40 1.17 1.04
N GLN A 133 3.66 2.29 1.71
CA GLN A 133 4.17 2.25 3.08
C GLN A 133 3.10 1.76 4.07
N LEU A 134 1.87 2.23 3.95
CA LEU A 134 0.76 1.75 4.77
C LEU A 134 0.58 0.24 4.64
N ALA A 135 0.59 -0.27 3.41
CA ALA A 135 0.51 -1.70 3.10
C ALA A 135 1.67 -2.49 3.74
N ALA A 136 2.92 -1.97 3.67
CA ALA A 136 4.08 -2.61 4.28
C ALA A 136 3.98 -2.71 5.82
N TYR A 137 3.24 -1.80 6.45
CA TYR A 137 2.91 -1.83 7.88
C TYR A 137 1.57 -2.50 8.20
N LYS A 138 0.92 -3.13 7.21
CA LYS A 138 -0.37 -3.81 7.36
C LYS A 138 -1.48 -2.88 7.87
N ILE A 139 -1.40 -1.58 7.57
CA ILE A 139 -2.49 -0.63 7.77
C ILE A 139 -3.56 -0.94 6.73
N ASN A 140 -4.81 -1.04 7.16
CA ASN A 140 -5.92 -1.48 6.31
C ASN A 140 -7.00 -0.42 6.07
N VAL A 141 -6.83 0.79 6.62
CA VAL A 141 -7.75 1.90 6.41
C VAL A 141 -6.98 3.20 6.16
N LEU A 142 -7.25 3.84 5.04
CA LEU A 142 -6.84 5.22 4.79
C LEU A 142 -8.05 6.13 4.94
N HIS A 143 -8.09 6.92 6.02
CA HIS A 143 -9.06 8.00 6.19
C HIS A 143 -8.57 9.19 5.36
N PHE A 144 -9.17 9.38 4.20
CA PHE A 144 -8.74 10.35 3.22
C PHE A 144 -9.59 11.62 3.34
N HIS A 145 -9.03 12.66 3.99
CA HIS A 145 -9.70 13.93 4.26
C HIS A 145 -9.40 14.92 3.13
N PHE A 146 -10.31 15.05 2.16
CA PHE A 146 -10.07 15.81 0.94
C PHE A 146 -10.92 17.09 0.79
N SER A 147 -11.68 17.47 1.80
CA SER A 147 -12.43 18.74 1.81
C SER A 147 -12.45 19.34 3.20
N ASP A 148 -12.18 20.63 3.30
CA ASP A 148 -12.28 21.42 4.52
C ASP A 148 -12.32 22.92 4.17
N ASP A 149 -12.21 23.81 5.16
CA ASP A 149 -12.29 25.28 5.00
C ASP A 149 -11.35 25.79 3.93
N GLU A 150 -10.12 25.25 3.86
CA GLU A 150 -9.08 25.74 2.95
C GLU A 150 -9.25 25.27 1.51
N ALA A 151 -9.77 24.06 1.28
CA ALA A 151 -9.96 23.60 -0.10
C ALA A 151 -10.84 22.35 -0.23
N TRP A 152 -11.30 22.17 -1.48
CA TRP A 152 -11.92 20.97 -2.01
C TRP A 152 -10.99 20.27 -3.01
N ARG A 153 -10.75 18.96 -2.89
CA ARG A 153 -9.72 18.25 -3.64
C ARG A 153 -10.21 17.11 -4.55
N LEU A 154 -11.50 17.03 -4.83
CA LEU A 154 -12.08 15.98 -5.66
C LEU A 154 -13.02 16.56 -6.71
N GLU A 155 -12.83 16.18 -7.97
CA GLU A 155 -13.74 16.52 -9.04
C GLU A 155 -15.09 15.81 -8.87
N ILE A 156 -16.16 16.58 -8.92
CA ILE A 156 -17.55 16.10 -8.91
C ILE A 156 -18.22 16.58 -10.19
N PRO A 157 -18.62 15.66 -11.10
CA PRO A 157 -19.33 16.05 -12.31
C PRO A 157 -20.59 16.88 -12.03
N GLY A 158 -20.73 18.01 -12.70
CA GLY A 158 -21.82 18.95 -12.50
C GLY A 158 -21.64 19.95 -11.36
N LEU A 159 -20.48 19.95 -10.69
CA LEU A 159 -20.10 20.88 -9.63
C LEU A 159 -18.67 21.40 -9.89
N GLU A 160 -18.46 21.97 -11.08
CA GLU A 160 -17.13 22.34 -11.58
C GLU A 160 -16.44 23.41 -10.72
N GLU A 161 -17.21 24.29 -10.08
CA GLU A 161 -16.70 25.34 -9.18
C GLU A 161 -15.95 24.78 -7.97
N LEU A 162 -16.30 23.56 -7.51
CA LEU A 162 -15.60 22.91 -6.40
C LEU A 162 -14.12 22.70 -6.71
N THR A 163 -13.76 22.49 -7.97
CA THR A 163 -12.37 22.32 -8.38
C THR A 163 -11.81 23.52 -9.11
N ALA A 164 -12.60 24.26 -9.90
CA ALA A 164 -12.11 25.44 -10.59
C ALA A 164 -11.69 26.57 -9.62
N ILE A 165 -12.40 26.73 -8.52
CA ILE A 165 -12.14 27.75 -7.49
C ILE A 165 -11.70 27.06 -6.18
N GLY A 166 -12.52 26.15 -5.67
CA GLY A 166 -12.33 25.55 -4.34
C GLY A 166 -11.08 24.70 -4.18
N SER A 167 -10.39 24.31 -5.26
CA SER A 167 -9.12 23.59 -5.16
C SER A 167 -7.88 24.49 -5.01
N ARG A 168 -8.07 25.83 -4.85
CA ARG A 168 -6.99 26.82 -4.87
C ARG A 168 -7.09 27.75 -3.66
N ARG A 169 -6.23 27.54 -2.69
CA ARG A 169 -6.19 28.36 -1.46
C ARG A 169 -5.88 29.84 -1.72
N GLY A 170 -5.08 30.15 -2.74
CA GLY A 170 -4.66 31.52 -3.03
C GLY A 170 -5.77 32.48 -3.47
N PHE A 171 -7.02 32.03 -3.51
CA PHE A 171 -8.18 32.92 -3.71
C PHE A 171 -8.71 33.54 -2.40
N THR A 172 -8.20 33.15 -1.25
CA THR A 172 -8.55 33.77 0.04
C THR A 172 -7.72 35.03 0.26
N GLU A 173 -8.33 36.06 0.88
CA GLU A 173 -7.66 37.32 1.15
C GLU A 173 -6.75 37.24 2.38
N ASP A 174 -7.11 36.39 3.34
CA ASP A 174 -6.38 36.24 4.61
C ASP A 174 -6.25 34.76 4.99
N GLU A 175 -5.02 34.30 5.01
CA GLU A 175 -4.68 32.93 5.42
C GLU A 175 -4.20 32.82 6.87
N SER A 176 -4.27 33.94 7.63
CA SER A 176 -3.81 33.98 9.02
C SER A 176 -4.61 33.07 9.95
N GLN A 177 -5.84 32.73 9.55
CA GLN A 177 -6.74 31.85 10.29
C GLN A 177 -6.69 30.38 9.84
N CYS A 178 -5.89 30.05 8.82
CA CYS A 178 -5.76 28.67 8.35
C CYS A 178 -5.04 27.77 9.35
N LEU A 179 -5.52 26.54 9.50
CA LEU A 179 -4.98 25.58 10.46
C LEU A 179 -3.51 25.22 10.16
N TYR A 180 -3.16 25.10 8.88
CA TYR A 180 -1.81 24.75 8.44
C TYR A 180 -1.29 25.73 7.39
N PRO A 181 0.00 26.09 7.45
CA PRO A 181 0.64 26.84 6.39
C PRO A 181 0.75 26.00 5.12
N VAL A 182 0.96 26.69 3.98
CA VAL A 182 1.34 26.00 2.74
C VAL A 182 2.75 25.43 2.90
N TYR A 183 2.91 24.13 2.69
CA TYR A 183 4.19 23.44 2.90
C TYR A 183 5.21 23.74 1.81
N TYR A 184 4.74 23.89 0.56
CA TYR A 184 5.60 24.16 -0.58
C TYR A 184 4.92 25.09 -1.57
N GLY A 185 5.69 26.01 -2.15
CA GLY A 185 5.19 27.09 -3.01
C GLY A 185 4.56 28.24 -2.21
N GLY A 186 3.84 29.06 -2.87
CA GLY A 186 3.16 30.23 -2.28
C GLY A 186 1.65 30.14 -2.38
N TRP A 187 1.00 31.23 -2.07
CA TRP A 187 -0.45 31.41 -2.12
C TRP A 187 -0.97 31.78 -3.52
N ASN A 188 -0.12 31.80 -4.54
CA ASN A 188 -0.55 32.10 -5.90
C ASN A 188 -1.49 31.02 -6.40
N PRO A 189 -2.78 31.33 -6.68
CA PRO A 189 -3.77 30.34 -7.13
C PRO A 189 -3.44 29.74 -8.51
N ASN A 190 -2.53 30.34 -9.26
CA ASN A 190 -2.09 29.83 -10.56
C ASN A 190 -0.82 28.97 -10.48
N ASP A 191 -0.21 28.83 -9.31
CA ASP A 191 0.95 27.97 -9.12
C ASP A 191 0.51 26.50 -8.91
N THR A 192 0.58 25.71 -9.97
CA THR A 192 0.26 24.28 -9.95
C THR A 192 1.30 23.40 -9.25
N THR A 193 2.42 23.99 -8.81
CA THR A 193 3.48 23.29 -8.08
C THR A 193 3.32 23.42 -6.57
N ALA A 194 2.61 24.45 -6.12
CA ALA A 194 2.36 24.69 -4.70
C ALA A 194 1.41 23.65 -4.10
N THR A 195 1.67 23.26 -2.85
CA THR A 195 0.76 22.36 -2.11
C THR A 195 -0.57 23.02 -1.72
N ALA A 196 -0.66 24.34 -1.88
CA ALA A 196 -1.91 25.10 -1.74
C ALA A 196 -2.96 24.70 -2.78
N ASN A 197 -2.55 24.22 -3.96
CA ASN A 197 -3.39 24.05 -5.13
C ASN A 197 -3.37 22.61 -5.63
N GLY A 198 -4.50 22.15 -6.16
CA GLY A 198 -4.62 20.85 -6.79
C GLY A 198 -5.87 20.08 -6.37
N TYR A 199 -6.23 19.10 -7.17
CA TYR A 199 -7.33 18.18 -6.92
C TYR A 199 -7.09 16.89 -7.69
N TYR A 200 -7.83 15.84 -7.34
CA TYR A 200 -7.91 14.62 -8.13
C TYR A 200 -9.09 14.69 -9.08
N THR A 201 -8.85 14.35 -10.33
CA THR A 201 -9.95 14.06 -11.25
C THR A 201 -10.71 12.83 -10.76
N ARG A 202 -11.90 12.63 -11.28
CA ARG A 202 -12.67 11.41 -10.99
C ARG A 202 -11.88 10.15 -11.34
N GLU A 203 -11.20 10.15 -12.48
CA GLU A 203 -10.36 9.05 -12.96
C GLU A 203 -9.15 8.83 -12.05
N ASP A 204 -8.47 9.90 -11.61
CA ASP A 204 -7.37 9.82 -10.65
C ASP A 204 -7.82 9.15 -9.35
N PHE A 205 -8.99 9.52 -8.85
CA PHE A 205 -9.50 8.97 -7.61
C PHE A 205 -9.90 7.49 -7.74
N ILE A 206 -10.52 7.10 -8.87
CA ILE A 206 -10.79 5.69 -9.18
C ILE A 206 -9.48 4.87 -9.20
N GLU A 207 -8.43 5.41 -9.81
CA GLU A 207 -7.12 4.75 -9.83
C GLU A 207 -6.54 4.60 -8.43
N VAL A 208 -6.67 5.63 -7.58
CA VAL A 208 -6.26 5.57 -6.16
C VAL A 208 -7.01 4.48 -5.41
N LEU A 209 -8.35 4.41 -5.56
CA LEU A 209 -9.17 3.37 -4.92
C LEU A 209 -8.75 1.96 -5.36
N GLN A 210 -8.55 1.76 -6.67
CA GLN A 210 -8.11 0.47 -7.20
C GLN A 210 -6.70 0.10 -6.73
N TYR A 211 -5.82 1.09 -6.60
CA TYR A 211 -4.45 0.87 -6.13
C TYR A 211 -4.40 0.49 -4.65
N ALA A 212 -5.23 1.15 -3.82
CA ALA A 212 -5.38 0.84 -2.40
C ALA A 212 -6.04 -0.54 -2.19
N ALA A 213 -7.15 -0.81 -2.89
CA ALA A 213 -7.89 -2.07 -2.79
C ALA A 213 -7.02 -3.30 -3.11
N LYS A 214 -6.13 -3.22 -4.11
CA LYS A 214 -5.14 -4.27 -4.41
C LYS A 214 -4.14 -4.51 -3.29
N ARG A 215 -4.05 -3.62 -2.31
CA ARG A 215 -3.19 -3.69 -1.13
C ARG A 215 -3.96 -3.88 0.16
N HIS A 216 -5.24 -4.21 0.02
CA HIS A 216 -6.16 -4.45 1.14
C HIS A 216 -6.30 -3.23 2.09
N ILE A 217 -6.30 -2.00 1.51
CA ILE A 217 -6.54 -0.72 2.17
C ILE A 217 -7.84 -0.11 1.64
#